data_7acb91da549a8d5040ffd4b9c18278ea
#
_entry.id   7acb91da549a8d5040ffd4b9c18278ea
#
_cell.length_a   1.000
_cell.length_b   1.000
_cell.length_c   1.000
_cell.angle_alpha   90.00
_cell.angle_beta   90.00
_cell.angle_gamma   90.00
#
_symmetry.space_group_name_H-M   'P 1'
#
loop_
_entity.id
_entity.type
_entity.pdbx_description
1 polymer ?
#
loop_
_entity_poly.entity_id
_entity_poly.type
_entity_poly.pdbx_seq_one_letter_code
_entity_poly.pdbx_strand_id
1 'polypeptide(L)'
;MLIHERFASNTRRGIGNHKIIISVIAIILYTLVITYFAMAITKKGLVGNVIIPSIKTHIQLPVNYIRGLLSHADKLVIDIKHKDFLKIAHKRSEALAKGQLYTNAKDWVPARISYGGTDYKARVRLKGELEDHWRDDGFWSLKVNMRGSDTLFGMDRFSIQHPRTRSFLNE
;
A
#
# COMPACT_ATOMS: atom_id res chain seq x y z
N MET A 1 84.80 -5.50 9.39
CA MET A 1 83.70 -5.74 8.47
C MET A 1 82.38 -5.97 9.20
N LEU A 2 82.04 -5.24 10.26
CA LEU A 2 80.84 -5.42 11.08
C LEU A 2 80.07 -4.09 11.38
N ILE A 3 80.52 -2.97 10.83
CA ILE A 3 79.87 -1.65 11.10
C ILE A 3 78.85 -1.27 9.97
N HIS A 4 78.97 -1.85 8.79
CA HIS A 4 78.11 -1.50 7.63
C HIS A 4 76.68 -2.13 7.68
N GLU A 5 76.53 -3.27 8.35
CA GLU A 5 75.22 -3.96 8.38
C GLU A 5 74.21 -3.37 9.42
N ARG A 6 74.73 -2.72 10.46
CA ARG A 6 73.83 -2.08 11.48
C ARG A 6 73.17 -0.80 11.00
N PHE A 7 73.76 -0.08 10.06
CA PHE A 7 73.18 1.16 9.55
C PHE A 7 72.07 0.93 8.55
N ALA A 8 72.12 -0.18 7.78
CA ALA A 8 71.11 -0.50 6.76
C ALA A 8 69.80 -1.03 7.38
N SER A 9 69.84 -1.69 8.54
CA SER A 9 68.64 -2.22 9.22
C SER A 9 67.80 -1.17 9.92
N ASN A 10 68.41 -0.06 10.37
CA ASN A 10 67.70 0.99 11.11
C ASN A 10 66.96 1.94 10.15
N THR A 11 67.42 2.17 8.96
CA THR A 11 66.75 3.02 7.96
C THR A 11 65.51 2.35 7.37
N ARG A 12 65.48 1.02 7.21
CA ARG A 12 64.29 0.30 6.69
C ARG A 12 63.14 0.26 7.71
N ARG A 13 63.41 0.21 9.01
CA ARG A 13 62.35 0.27 10.07
C ARG A 13 61.73 1.64 10.16
N GLY A 14 62.44 2.74 9.94
CA GLY A 14 61.89 4.09 9.98
C GLY A 14 60.89 4.38 8.84
N ILE A 15 61.15 3.89 7.63
CA ILE A 15 60.30 4.11 6.46
C ILE A 15 58.97 3.34 6.59
N GLY A 16 58.97 2.12 7.19
CA GLY A 16 57.77 1.34 7.44
C GLY A 16 56.79 2.02 8.40
N ASN A 17 57.33 2.57 9.49
CA ASN A 17 56.52 3.22 10.51
C ASN A 17 55.87 4.53 10.05
N HIS A 18 56.55 5.33 9.20
CA HIS A 18 55.97 6.52 8.60
C HIS A 18 54.77 6.23 7.71
N LYS A 19 54.85 5.18 6.89
CA LYS A 19 53.73 4.77 6.03
C LYS A 19 52.52 4.33 6.87
N ILE A 20 52.75 3.58 7.94
CA ILE A 20 51.68 3.16 8.86
C ILE A 20 51.06 4.38 9.54
N ILE A 21 51.86 5.30 10.02
CA ILE A 21 51.36 6.54 10.68
C ILE A 21 50.54 7.38 9.72
N ILE A 22 51.01 7.56 8.47
CA ILE A 22 50.27 8.30 7.44
C ILE A 22 48.93 7.61 7.11
N SER A 23 48.90 6.29 7.02
CA SER A 23 47.65 5.55 6.78
C SER A 23 46.67 5.67 7.92
N VAL A 24 47.13 5.63 9.17
CA VAL A 24 46.27 5.80 10.35
C VAL A 24 45.70 7.23 10.41
N ILE A 25 46.50 8.24 10.13
CA ILE A 25 46.04 9.63 10.07
C ILE A 25 45.01 9.81 8.97
N ALA A 26 45.21 9.21 7.78
CA ALA A 26 44.27 9.28 6.67
C ALA A 26 42.93 8.64 7.03
N ILE A 27 42.94 7.49 7.72
CA ILE A 27 41.71 6.83 8.19
C ILE A 27 40.96 7.68 9.19
N ILE A 28 41.67 8.29 10.16
CA ILE A 28 41.08 9.18 11.19
C ILE A 28 40.43 10.39 10.48
N LEU A 29 41.13 11.05 9.57
CA LEU A 29 40.59 12.19 8.83
C LEU A 29 39.35 11.79 8.02
N TYR A 30 39.38 10.65 7.36
CA TYR A 30 38.25 10.13 6.59
C TYR A 30 37.01 9.86 7.48
N THR A 31 37.21 9.25 8.65
CA THR A 31 36.12 9.01 9.61
C THR A 31 35.54 10.31 10.17
N LEU A 32 36.38 11.33 10.45
CA LEU A 32 35.94 12.64 10.88
C LEU A 32 35.10 13.36 9.82
N VAL A 33 35.51 13.26 8.55
CA VAL A 33 34.76 13.85 7.44
C VAL A 33 33.38 13.17 7.30
N ILE A 34 33.34 11.84 7.37
CA ILE A 34 32.05 11.10 7.30
C ILE A 34 31.14 11.47 8.47
N THR A 35 31.66 11.52 9.70
CA THR A 35 30.86 11.89 10.87
C THR A 35 30.36 13.33 10.81
N TYR A 36 31.19 14.26 10.34
CA TYR A 36 30.75 15.64 10.09
C TYR A 36 29.62 15.73 9.06
N PHE A 37 29.74 15.01 7.93
CA PHE A 37 28.70 14.95 6.91
C PHE A 37 27.42 14.31 7.45
N ALA A 38 27.52 13.22 8.21
CA ALA A 38 26.37 12.56 8.83
C ALA A 38 25.66 13.51 9.80
N MET A 39 26.41 14.25 10.65
CA MET A 39 25.82 15.26 11.52
C MET A 39 25.17 16.42 10.75
N ALA A 40 25.77 16.89 9.68
CA ALA A 40 25.21 17.97 8.86
C ALA A 40 23.89 17.55 8.18
N ILE A 41 23.79 16.30 7.73
CA ILE A 41 22.58 15.74 7.13
C ILE A 41 21.47 15.55 8.18
N THR A 42 21.81 15.08 9.38
CA THR A 42 20.84 14.92 10.48
C THR A 42 20.32 16.26 10.99
N LYS A 43 21.19 17.27 11.16
CA LYS A 43 20.77 18.63 11.55
C LYS A 43 19.80 19.28 10.56
N LYS A 44 19.90 18.99 9.27
CA LYS A 44 18.95 19.50 8.25
C LYS A 44 17.62 18.71 8.19
N GLY A 45 17.43 17.72 9.04
CA GLY A 45 16.21 16.89 9.03
C GLY A 45 16.03 16.01 7.78
N LEU A 46 17.02 15.99 6.87
CA LEU A 46 16.96 15.25 5.62
C LEU A 46 16.82 13.73 5.84
N VAL A 47 17.48 13.21 6.88
CA VAL A 47 17.41 11.77 7.20
C VAL A 47 15.99 11.40 7.67
N GLY A 48 15.41 12.16 8.61
CA GLY A 48 14.10 11.87 9.18
C GLY A 48 12.95 12.16 8.21
N ASN A 49 13.03 13.29 7.50
CA ASN A 49 11.89 13.78 6.72
C ASN A 49 11.86 13.31 5.26
N VAL A 50 13.00 12.94 4.70
CA VAL A 50 13.11 12.57 3.27
C VAL A 50 13.64 11.16 3.07
N ILE A 51 14.79 10.82 3.66
CA ILE A 51 15.47 9.56 3.38
C ILE A 51 14.74 8.37 4.01
N ILE A 52 14.39 8.44 5.30
CA ILE A 52 13.71 7.34 6.00
C ILE A 52 12.32 7.05 5.40
N PRO A 53 11.44 8.05 5.14
CA PRO A 53 10.16 7.79 4.49
C PRO A 53 10.32 7.18 3.10
N SER A 54 11.26 7.69 2.28
CA SER A 54 11.50 7.16 0.93
C SER A 54 11.98 5.71 0.96
N ILE A 55 12.95 5.37 1.82
CA ILE A 55 13.44 3.99 1.98
C ILE A 55 12.32 3.09 2.48
N LYS A 56 11.54 3.54 3.48
CA LYS A 56 10.40 2.78 4.01
C LYS A 56 9.39 2.45 2.92
N THR A 57 9.05 3.41 2.08
CA THR A 57 8.11 3.22 0.97
C THR A 57 8.66 2.23 -0.05
N HIS A 58 9.92 2.37 -0.46
CA HIS A 58 10.53 1.47 -1.44
C HIS A 58 10.70 0.03 -0.96
N ILE A 59 10.91 -0.18 0.33
CA ILE A 59 11.00 -1.54 0.91
C ILE A 59 9.61 -2.12 1.19
N GLN A 60 8.65 -1.30 1.63
CA GLN A 60 7.29 -1.78 1.93
C GLN A 60 6.52 -2.21 0.67
N LEU A 61 6.73 -1.55 -0.47
CA LEU A 61 6.06 -1.90 -1.72
C LEU A 61 6.28 -3.37 -2.13
N PRO A 62 7.52 -3.87 -2.26
CA PRO A 62 7.73 -5.27 -2.63
C PRO A 62 7.27 -6.24 -1.54
N VAL A 63 7.42 -5.91 -0.26
CA VAL A 63 6.94 -6.75 0.85
C VAL A 63 5.42 -6.86 0.85
N ASN A 64 4.70 -5.75 0.64
CA ASN A 64 3.24 -5.76 0.54
C ASN A 64 2.77 -6.48 -0.72
N TYR A 65 3.50 -6.36 -1.84
CA TYR A 65 3.22 -7.12 -3.06
C TYR A 65 3.34 -8.63 -2.83
N ILE A 66 4.43 -9.09 -2.22
CA ILE A 66 4.63 -10.51 -1.90
C ILE A 66 3.56 -11.00 -0.91
N ARG A 67 3.24 -10.22 0.12
CA ARG A 67 2.14 -10.54 1.03
C ARG A 67 0.80 -10.64 0.30
N GLY A 68 0.53 -9.73 -0.64
CA GLY A 68 -0.67 -9.78 -1.48
C GLY A 68 -0.75 -11.02 -2.35
N LEU A 69 0.38 -11.47 -2.92
CA LEU A 69 0.45 -12.71 -3.70
C LEU A 69 0.23 -13.97 -2.85
N LEU A 70 0.66 -13.94 -1.59
CA LEU A 70 0.53 -15.06 -0.66
C LEU A 70 -0.79 -15.01 0.12
N SER A 71 -1.50 -13.88 0.11
CA SER A 71 -2.79 -13.76 0.79
C SER A 71 -3.88 -14.38 -0.07
N HIS A 72 -4.69 -15.26 0.52
CA HIS A 72 -5.95 -15.71 -0.05
C HIS A 72 -6.98 -14.59 0.18
N ALA A 73 -7.35 -13.90 -0.90
CA ALA A 73 -8.47 -12.98 -0.84
C ALA A 73 -9.77 -13.77 -0.82
N ASP A 74 -10.60 -13.53 0.16
CA ASP A 74 -11.94 -14.12 0.21
C ASP A 74 -12.75 -13.71 -1.01
N LYS A 75 -13.31 -14.71 -1.70
CA LYS A 75 -14.11 -14.48 -2.89
C LYS A 75 -15.59 -14.40 -2.51
N LEU A 76 -16.16 -13.24 -2.70
CA LEU A 76 -17.61 -13.02 -2.60
C LEU A 76 -18.18 -12.85 -4.01
N VAL A 77 -19.16 -13.68 -4.37
CA VAL A 77 -19.84 -13.62 -5.67
C VAL A 77 -21.24 -13.08 -5.48
N ILE A 78 -21.63 -12.09 -6.26
CA ILE A 78 -22.98 -11.55 -6.29
C ILE A 78 -23.61 -11.92 -7.62
N ASP A 79 -24.62 -12.78 -7.58
CA ASP A 79 -25.39 -13.18 -8.75
C ASP A 79 -26.71 -12.39 -8.80
N ILE A 80 -26.91 -11.68 -9.90
CA ILE A 80 -28.10 -10.86 -10.16
C ILE A 80 -28.69 -11.30 -11.49
N LYS A 81 -29.97 -11.61 -11.51
CA LYS A 81 -30.66 -11.96 -12.76
C LYS A 81 -30.57 -10.80 -13.76
N HIS A 82 -30.37 -11.10 -15.01
CA HIS A 82 -30.17 -10.09 -16.08
C HIS A 82 -31.27 -9.00 -16.07
N LYS A 83 -32.54 -9.37 -15.95
CA LYS A 83 -33.64 -8.41 -15.88
C LYS A 83 -33.53 -7.43 -14.70
N ASP A 84 -32.99 -7.89 -13.58
CA ASP A 84 -32.82 -7.10 -12.36
C ASP A 84 -31.56 -6.25 -12.44
N PHE A 85 -30.51 -6.75 -13.08
CA PHE A 85 -29.32 -5.98 -13.43
C PHE A 85 -29.66 -4.80 -14.36
N LEU A 86 -30.53 -4.99 -15.34
CA LEU A 86 -31.00 -3.90 -16.22
C LEU A 86 -31.70 -2.77 -15.43
N LYS A 87 -32.41 -3.08 -14.36
CA LYS A 87 -32.99 -2.03 -13.47
C LYS A 87 -31.90 -1.21 -12.77
N ILE A 88 -30.84 -1.88 -12.30
CA ILE A 88 -29.69 -1.18 -11.69
C ILE A 88 -28.98 -0.32 -12.74
N ALA A 89 -28.76 -0.85 -13.94
CA ALA A 89 -28.13 -0.13 -15.04
C ALA A 89 -28.96 1.09 -15.48
N HIS A 90 -30.28 0.94 -15.60
CA HIS A 90 -31.18 2.06 -15.89
C HIS A 90 -31.10 3.14 -14.81
N LYS A 91 -31.10 2.73 -13.55
CA LYS A 91 -30.96 3.66 -12.41
C LYS A 91 -29.64 4.42 -12.43
N ARG A 92 -28.57 3.74 -12.85
CA ARG A 92 -27.26 4.38 -13.08
C ARG A 92 -27.34 5.41 -14.22
N SER A 93 -27.99 5.07 -15.32
CA SER A 93 -28.14 6.00 -16.46
C SER A 93 -28.92 7.26 -16.04
N GLU A 94 -29.96 7.11 -15.23
CA GLU A 94 -30.68 8.26 -14.64
C GLU A 94 -29.75 9.13 -13.76
N ALA A 95 -28.89 8.48 -12.95
CA ALA A 95 -27.95 9.18 -12.09
C ALA A 95 -26.87 9.92 -12.89
N LEU A 96 -26.35 9.32 -13.97
CA LEU A 96 -25.40 9.96 -14.88
C LEU A 96 -26.00 11.20 -15.57
N ALA A 97 -27.27 11.11 -15.97
CA ALA A 97 -27.96 12.24 -16.59
C ALA A 97 -28.25 13.40 -15.62
N LYS A 98 -28.43 13.09 -14.32
CA LYS A 98 -28.76 14.08 -13.27
C LYS A 98 -27.55 14.56 -12.47
N GLY A 99 -26.40 13.91 -12.61
CA GLY A 99 -25.19 14.15 -11.80
C GLY A 99 -25.33 13.69 -10.33
N GLN A 100 -26.44 13.04 -9.97
CA GLN A 100 -26.71 12.62 -8.60
C GLN A 100 -27.61 11.38 -8.58
N LEU A 101 -27.36 10.46 -7.64
CA LEU A 101 -28.13 9.25 -7.45
C LEU A 101 -29.24 9.46 -6.40
N TYR A 102 -30.48 9.41 -6.82
CA TYR A 102 -31.64 9.38 -5.93
C TYR A 102 -32.17 7.96 -5.81
N THR A 103 -32.16 7.38 -4.61
CA THR A 103 -32.59 6.02 -4.34
C THR A 103 -33.86 5.95 -3.50
N ASN A 104 -34.71 4.97 -3.80
CA ASN A 104 -35.94 4.69 -3.07
C ASN A 104 -36.09 3.18 -2.78
N ALA A 105 -37.18 2.79 -2.16
CA ALA A 105 -37.46 1.40 -1.79
C ALA A 105 -37.67 0.48 -3.01
N LYS A 106 -38.04 1.00 -4.17
CA LYS A 106 -38.29 0.22 -5.41
C LYS A 106 -36.99 -0.11 -6.15
N ASP A 107 -35.88 0.55 -5.81
CA ASP A 107 -34.57 0.34 -6.46
C ASP A 107 -33.87 -0.93 -5.98
N TRP A 108 -34.40 -1.59 -4.94
CA TRP A 108 -33.86 -2.85 -4.48
C TRP A 108 -34.23 -3.98 -5.42
N VAL A 109 -33.22 -4.71 -5.88
CA VAL A 109 -33.39 -5.93 -6.71
C VAL A 109 -32.93 -7.16 -5.96
N PRO A 110 -33.55 -8.33 -6.20
CA PRO A 110 -33.09 -9.58 -5.60
C PRO A 110 -31.73 -9.99 -6.16
N ALA A 111 -30.92 -10.53 -5.28
CA ALA A 111 -29.60 -11.06 -5.58
C ALA A 111 -29.33 -12.31 -4.74
N ARG A 112 -28.38 -13.13 -5.22
CA ARG A 112 -27.78 -14.22 -4.46
C ARG A 112 -26.34 -13.88 -4.17
N ILE A 113 -25.89 -14.12 -2.94
CA ILE A 113 -24.51 -13.92 -2.51
C ILE A 113 -23.94 -15.27 -2.18
N SER A 114 -22.86 -15.68 -2.86
CA SER A 114 -22.13 -16.91 -2.57
C SER A 114 -20.81 -16.56 -1.88
N TYR A 115 -20.60 -17.11 -0.68
CA TYR A 115 -19.40 -16.93 0.12
C TYR A 115 -19.09 -18.22 0.90
N GLY A 116 -17.83 -18.67 0.87
CA GLY A 116 -17.41 -19.87 1.58
C GLY A 116 -18.17 -21.14 1.20
N GLY A 117 -18.67 -21.24 -0.05
CA GLY A 117 -19.49 -22.37 -0.51
C GLY A 117 -20.96 -22.32 -0.10
N THR A 118 -21.40 -21.26 0.59
CA THR A 118 -22.78 -21.07 1.04
C THR A 118 -23.45 -19.95 0.24
N ASP A 119 -24.72 -20.19 -0.12
CA ASP A 119 -25.55 -19.23 -0.85
C ASP A 119 -26.54 -18.53 0.08
N TYR A 120 -26.53 -17.21 0.03
CA TYR A 120 -27.41 -16.36 0.82
C TYR A 120 -28.36 -15.57 -0.07
N LYS A 121 -29.61 -15.42 0.37
CA LYS A 121 -30.57 -14.55 -0.31
C LYS A 121 -30.39 -13.11 0.15
N ALA A 122 -30.26 -12.19 -0.78
CA ALA A 122 -30.08 -10.77 -0.49
C ALA A 122 -30.86 -9.88 -1.46
N ARG A 123 -30.87 -8.60 -1.19
CA ARG A 123 -31.28 -7.55 -2.11
C ARG A 123 -30.13 -6.57 -2.27
N VAL A 124 -29.95 -6.07 -3.47
CA VAL A 124 -28.91 -5.09 -3.77
C VAL A 124 -29.49 -3.87 -4.46
N ARG A 125 -28.85 -2.74 -4.33
CA ARG A 125 -29.12 -1.53 -5.10
C ARG A 125 -27.84 -0.71 -5.26
N LEU A 126 -27.82 0.25 -6.16
CA LEU A 126 -26.73 1.23 -6.21
C LEU A 126 -26.59 1.99 -4.90
N LYS A 127 -25.34 2.30 -4.57
CA LYS A 127 -24.97 3.11 -3.42
C LYS A 127 -24.16 4.31 -3.87
N GLY A 128 -24.22 5.35 -3.04
CA GLY A 128 -23.43 6.58 -3.18
C GLY A 128 -24.23 7.67 -3.87
N GLU A 129 -24.20 8.84 -3.27
CA GLU A 129 -24.87 10.03 -3.78
C GLU A 129 -24.03 10.67 -4.89
N LEU A 130 -22.70 10.60 -4.76
CA LEU A 130 -21.73 11.20 -5.66
C LEU A 130 -21.30 10.22 -6.77
N GLU A 131 -20.81 10.78 -7.87
CA GLU A 131 -20.45 10.07 -9.11
C GLU A 131 -19.34 9.04 -8.97
N ASP A 132 -18.42 9.20 -8.05
CA ASP A 132 -17.29 8.30 -7.79
C ASP A 132 -17.71 6.86 -7.48
N HIS A 133 -18.97 6.66 -7.04
CA HIS A 133 -19.54 5.36 -6.74
C HIS A 133 -20.13 4.61 -7.94
N TRP A 134 -20.42 5.28 -9.05
CA TRP A 134 -21.17 4.67 -10.17
C TRP A 134 -20.84 5.24 -11.55
N ARG A 135 -19.89 6.19 -11.66
CA ARG A 135 -19.47 6.74 -12.94
C ARG A 135 -18.71 5.71 -13.79
N ASP A 136 -17.83 4.93 -13.16
CA ASP A 136 -17.03 3.92 -13.85
C ASP A 136 -17.91 2.77 -14.37
N ASP A 137 -17.63 2.27 -15.58
CA ASP A 137 -18.43 1.21 -16.20
C ASP A 137 -18.25 -0.16 -15.55
N GLY A 138 -17.13 -0.40 -14.87
CA GLY A 138 -16.78 -1.71 -14.30
C GLY A 138 -16.98 -1.84 -12.79
N PHE A 139 -17.05 -0.73 -12.05
CA PHE A 139 -16.91 -0.77 -10.58
C PHE A 139 -18.01 0.04 -9.88
N TRP A 140 -19.21 -0.50 -9.86
CA TRP A 140 -20.33 0.16 -9.18
C TRP A 140 -20.34 -0.19 -7.69
N SER A 141 -20.58 0.82 -6.86
CA SER A 141 -20.82 0.60 -5.44
C SER A 141 -22.24 0.11 -5.20
N LEU A 142 -22.35 -0.97 -4.46
CA LEU A 142 -23.63 -1.60 -4.15
C LEU A 142 -23.90 -1.55 -2.65
N LYS A 143 -25.15 -1.29 -2.29
CA LYS A 143 -25.67 -1.53 -0.94
C LYS A 143 -26.33 -2.90 -0.91
N VAL A 144 -25.96 -3.72 0.05
CA VAL A 144 -26.49 -5.08 0.25
C VAL A 144 -27.38 -5.10 1.48
N ASN A 145 -28.48 -5.84 1.39
CA ASN A 145 -29.38 -6.14 2.51
C ASN A 145 -29.70 -7.63 2.45
N MET A 146 -29.24 -8.38 3.46
CA MET A 146 -29.52 -9.81 3.61
C MET A 146 -31.00 -10.05 3.83
N ARG A 147 -31.51 -11.23 3.47
CA ARG A 147 -32.90 -11.57 3.66
C ARG A 147 -33.06 -12.58 4.80
N GLY A 148 -34.17 -12.45 5.53
CA GLY A 148 -34.44 -13.30 6.68
C GLY A 148 -33.55 -12.96 7.88
N SER A 149 -33.11 -13.98 8.59
CA SER A 149 -32.18 -13.89 9.72
C SER A 149 -30.70 -14.08 9.29
N ASP A 150 -30.44 -14.17 7.98
CA ASP A 150 -29.09 -14.44 7.48
C ASP A 150 -28.20 -13.21 7.69
N THR A 151 -26.99 -13.45 8.08
CA THR A 151 -25.93 -12.44 8.21
C THR A 151 -24.71 -12.89 7.45
N LEU A 152 -23.93 -11.94 6.93
CA LEU A 152 -22.61 -12.19 6.37
C LEU A 152 -21.60 -11.34 7.14
N PHE A 153 -20.56 -11.97 7.68
CA PHE A 153 -19.60 -11.34 8.62
C PHE A 153 -20.29 -10.69 9.84
N GLY A 154 -21.41 -11.26 10.31
CA GLY A 154 -22.21 -10.70 11.41
C GLY A 154 -23.05 -9.48 11.03
N MET A 155 -23.13 -9.13 9.73
CA MET A 155 -23.89 -7.96 9.25
C MET A 155 -25.09 -8.41 8.42
N ASP A 156 -26.27 -7.81 8.70
CA ASP A 156 -27.48 -7.93 7.88
C ASP A 156 -27.49 -6.93 6.72
N ARG A 157 -26.74 -5.84 6.85
CA ARG A 157 -26.59 -4.76 5.85
C ARG A 157 -25.15 -4.30 5.76
N PHE A 158 -24.64 -4.23 4.54
CA PHE A 158 -23.30 -3.73 4.28
C PHE A 158 -23.21 -3.09 2.90
N SER A 159 -22.05 -2.56 2.57
CA SER A 159 -21.81 -1.94 1.28
C SER A 159 -20.56 -2.54 0.65
N ILE A 160 -20.63 -2.78 -0.64
CA ILE A 160 -19.49 -3.18 -1.46
C ILE A 160 -19.14 -2.00 -2.33
N GLN A 161 -17.89 -1.57 -2.25
CA GLN A 161 -17.41 -0.41 -2.99
C GLN A 161 -15.96 -0.60 -3.41
N HIS A 162 -15.58 0.01 -4.52
CA HIS A 162 -14.20 -0.02 -4.96
C HIS A 162 -13.33 0.84 -4.03
N PRO A 163 -12.12 0.42 -3.64
CA PRO A 163 -11.24 1.19 -2.76
C PRO A 163 -10.94 2.61 -3.22
N ARG A 164 -11.00 2.88 -4.55
CA ARG A 164 -10.85 4.22 -5.12
C ARG A 164 -11.85 5.23 -4.57
N THR A 165 -13.08 4.82 -4.26
CA THR A 165 -14.13 5.71 -3.70
C THR A 165 -13.77 6.26 -2.31
N ARG A 166 -12.74 5.71 -1.69
CA ARG A 166 -12.16 6.15 -0.42
C ARG A 166 -10.69 6.51 -0.53
N SER A 167 -10.22 6.89 -1.73
CA SER A 167 -8.82 7.25 -1.97
C SER A 167 -7.83 6.17 -1.51
N PHE A 168 -8.22 4.88 -1.60
CA PHE A 168 -7.43 3.74 -1.12
C PHE A 168 -7.01 3.84 0.36
N LEU A 169 -7.80 4.53 1.18
CA LEU A 169 -7.56 4.56 2.62
C LEU A 169 -7.64 3.15 3.18
N ASN A 170 -6.55 2.70 3.75
CA ASN A 170 -6.51 1.49 4.56
C ASN A 170 -7.16 1.84 5.91
N GLU A 171 -8.32 1.28 6.14
CA GLU A 171 -8.95 1.25 7.46
C GLU A 171 -8.42 0.04 8.24
#